data_426e1e83e9025525593a8a67facfbac5
#
_entry.id   426e1e83e9025525593a8a67facfbac5
#
_cell.length_a   1.000
_cell.length_b   1.000
_cell.length_c   1.000
_cell.angle_alpha   90.00
_cell.angle_beta   90.00
_cell.angle_gamma   90.00
#
_symmetry.space_group_name_H-M   'P 1'
#
loop_
_entity.id
_entity.type
_entity.pdbx_description
1 polymer ?
#
loop_
_entity_poly.entity_id
_entity_poly.type
_entity_poly.pdbx_seq_one_letter_code
_entity_poly.pdbx_strand_id
1 'polypeptide(L)'
;LWVSGITEDQATKELLTYLVAGSDLEARGDFSCSDEMANRLWEVSLRSDRANLYYFPTDCPHREKNGWTGDASMSAEHMTLKLAMEKTYSDWLISIRGAQNQEGALPGIVPTAGWGFEWGNGPIWDSVAFNLPYYTYRYRGDKKIILDNAEMMMRYLHYVLTKRDEKGLLHIGLGDWCPVGKGPGDYDVPLCFTDTVCVMDCARKAGRMLRAVGMTEQAEFADIAYTSLRRAIRENLIDFNTMTVLGSCQSAQAIALALDVFEPAEKSEAFTRLIEFIEQRDEHFDTGFYGARYLFHVLSDFGAEELAYHMITRTDAPSFGFWIKNGATTLYELFDEGDLCGASLN
;
A
#
# COMPACT_ATOMS: atom_id res chain seq x y z
N LEU A 1 -1.90 -32.52 4.45
CA LEU A 1 -1.01 -32.90 5.56
C LEU A 1 -0.41 -34.26 5.30
N TRP A 2 0.90 -34.37 5.50
CA TRP A 2 1.60 -35.64 5.50
C TRP A 2 1.88 -36.04 6.94
N VAL A 3 1.47 -37.24 7.33
CA VAL A 3 1.66 -37.77 8.69
C VAL A 3 2.44 -39.08 8.59
N SER A 4 3.44 -39.26 9.43
CA SER A 4 4.21 -40.49 9.53
C SER A 4 4.33 -40.98 10.98
N GLY A 5 4.68 -42.26 11.19
CA GLY A 5 4.83 -42.84 12.53
C GLY A 5 3.52 -43.26 13.18
N ILE A 6 2.45 -43.42 12.38
CA ILE A 6 1.15 -43.94 12.82
C ILE A 6 0.81 -45.22 12.07
N THR A 7 -0.09 -46.03 12.64
CA THR A 7 -0.67 -47.20 11.99
C THR A 7 -1.95 -46.85 11.25
N GLU A 8 -2.39 -47.72 10.34
CA GLU A 8 -3.58 -47.45 9.52
C GLU A 8 -4.88 -47.26 10.36
N ASP A 9 -5.03 -47.99 11.42
CA ASP A 9 -6.13 -47.88 12.38
C ASP A 9 -6.12 -46.58 13.18
N GLN A 10 -4.96 -45.94 13.33
CA GLN A 10 -4.81 -44.63 13.96
C GLN A 10 -5.11 -43.46 13.02
N ALA A 11 -5.19 -43.71 11.71
CA ALA A 11 -5.41 -42.66 10.70
C ALA A 11 -6.89 -42.26 10.62
N THR A 12 -7.43 -41.75 11.70
CA THR A 12 -8.81 -41.25 11.79
C THR A 12 -8.88 -39.73 11.55
N LYS A 13 -10.13 -39.25 11.29
CA LYS A 13 -10.33 -37.78 11.11
C LYS A 13 -10.07 -37.00 12.39
N GLU A 14 -10.16 -37.63 13.53
CA GLU A 14 -9.95 -37.04 14.87
C GLU A 14 -8.50 -37.03 15.30
N LEU A 15 -7.60 -37.72 14.57
CA LEU A 15 -6.17 -37.81 14.91
C LEU A 15 -5.49 -36.44 14.94
N LEU A 16 -5.91 -35.53 14.05
CA LEU A 16 -5.31 -34.20 13.92
C LEU A 16 -6.40 -33.14 14.05
N THR A 17 -6.10 -32.15 14.89
CA THR A 17 -6.89 -30.93 14.98
C THR A 17 -6.05 -29.77 14.43
N TYR A 18 -6.53 -29.09 13.40
CA TYR A 18 -5.94 -27.88 12.91
C TYR A 18 -6.51 -26.69 13.69
N LEU A 19 -5.62 -25.95 14.36
CA LEU A 19 -5.99 -24.76 15.09
C LEU A 19 -5.71 -23.53 14.22
N VAL A 20 -6.75 -22.81 13.88
CA VAL A 20 -6.63 -21.49 13.24
C VAL A 20 -6.37 -20.47 14.35
N ALA A 21 -5.22 -19.81 14.28
CA ALA A 21 -4.84 -18.78 15.21
C ALA A 21 -4.67 -17.44 14.46
N GLY A 22 -5.02 -16.35 15.11
CA GLY A 22 -4.93 -14.99 14.56
C GLY A 22 -5.42 -13.98 15.59
N SER A 23 -5.35 -12.71 15.25
CA SER A 23 -5.96 -11.65 16.04
C SER A 23 -7.49 -11.71 15.92
N ASP A 24 -8.16 -11.73 17.05
CA ASP A 24 -9.65 -11.69 17.09
C ASP A 24 -10.12 -10.23 16.94
N LEU A 25 -10.37 -9.82 15.70
CA LEU A 25 -10.78 -8.47 15.36
C LEU A 25 -12.23 -8.43 14.90
N GLU A 26 -13.00 -7.53 15.53
CA GLU A 26 -14.38 -7.25 15.15
C GLU A 26 -14.45 -6.74 13.70
N ALA A 27 -15.41 -7.26 12.93
CA ALA A 27 -15.72 -6.75 11.60
C ALA A 27 -16.41 -5.38 11.70
N ARG A 28 -15.96 -4.43 10.87
CA ARG A 28 -16.49 -3.05 10.81
C ARG A 28 -17.20 -2.74 9.51
N GLY A 29 -16.83 -3.42 8.44
CA GLY A 29 -17.42 -3.25 7.13
C GLY A 29 -17.95 -4.55 6.59
N ASP A 30 -18.94 -4.43 5.73
CA ASP A 30 -19.52 -5.53 4.95
C ASP A 30 -19.77 -5.06 3.53
N PHE A 31 -19.76 -5.98 2.57
CA PHE A 31 -20.05 -5.71 1.17
C PHE A 31 -20.79 -6.88 0.53
N SER A 32 -21.83 -6.55 -0.18
CA SER A 32 -22.54 -7.48 -1.06
C SER A 32 -23.15 -6.74 -2.25
N CYS A 33 -23.13 -7.36 -3.42
CA CYS A 33 -23.76 -6.85 -4.62
C CYS A 33 -24.34 -8.00 -5.47
N SER A 34 -24.93 -7.67 -6.62
CA SER A 34 -25.48 -8.67 -7.55
C SER A 34 -24.42 -9.47 -8.32
N ASP A 35 -23.16 -9.03 -8.32
CA ASP A 35 -22.06 -9.73 -8.99
C ASP A 35 -21.34 -10.69 -8.04
N GLU A 36 -21.33 -11.97 -8.38
CA GLU A 36 -20.71 -13.02 -7.57
C GLU A 36 -19.17 -12.88 -7.54
N MET A 37 -18.54 -12.45 -8.63
CA MET A 37 -17.09 -12.25 -8.69
C MET A 37 -16.64 -11.13 -7.73
N ALA A 38 -17.34 -10.01 -7.72
CA ALA A 38 -17.07 -8.91 -6.80
C ALA A 38 -17.28 -9.32 -5.33
N ASN A 39 -18.34 -10.08 -5.03
CA ASN A 39 -18.56 -10.62 -3.68
C ASN A 39 -17.43 -11.58 -3.28
N ARG A 40 -17.01 -12.43 -4.20
CA ARG A 40 -15.92 -13.36 -3.94
C ARG A 40 -14.59 -12.65 -3.73
N LEU A 41 -14.31 -11.59 -4.49
CA LEU A 41 -13.13 -10.76 -4.30
C LEU A 41 -13.08 -10.12 -2.91
N TRP A 42 -14.23 -9.61 -2.43
CA TRP A 42 -14.34 -9.11 -1.06
C TRP A 42 -14.00 -10.19 -0.02
N GLU A 43 -14.54 -11.39 -0.16
CA GLU A 43 -14.27 -12.51 0.76
C GLU A 43 -12.79 -12.90 0.79
N VAL A 44 -12.15 -13.07 -0.38
CA VAL A 44 -10.74 -13.48 -0.45
C VAL A 44 -9.81 -12.38 0.08
N SER A 45 -10.15 -11.12 -0.17
CA SER A 45 -9.43 -9.97 0.37
C SER A 45 -9.54 -9.91 1.90
N LEU A 46 -10.73 -10.08 2.47
CA LEU A 46 -10.91 -10.14 3.93
C LEU A 46 -10.17 -11.34 4.55
N ARG A 47 -10.12 -12.45 3.84
CA ARG A 47 -9.37 -13.63 4.29
C ARG A 47 -7.87 -13.40 4.26
N SER A 48 -7.34 -12.70 3.25
CA SER A 48 -5.93 -12.24 3.23
C SER A 48 -5.62 -11.35 4.42
N ASP A 49 -6.47 -10.36 4.70
CA ASP A 49 -6.30 -9.48 5.85
C ASP A 49 -6.19 -10.27 7.15
N ARG A 50 -7.14 -11.18 7.40
CA ARG A 50 -7.17 -12.00 8.64
C ARG A 50 -6.03 -12.98 8.74
N ALA A 51 -5.57 -13.56 7.62
CA ALA A 51 -4.47 -14.50 7.60
C ALA A 51 -3.12 -13.82 7.94
N ASN A 52 -3.02 -12.52 7.67
CA ASN A 52 -1.83 -11.70 7.93
C ASN A 52 -1.91 -10.89 9.24
N LEU A 53 -2.91 -11.16 10.08
CA LEU A 53 -3.07 -10.49 11.38
C LEU A 53 -2.87 -11.49 12.52
N TYR A 54 -1.65 -11.58 12.99
CA TYR A 54 -1.30 -12.51 14.06
C TYR A 54 -0.82 -11.83 15.35
N TYR A 55 -0.59 -10.60 15.39
CA TYR A 55 -0.22 -9.72 16.50
C TYR A 55 -0.02 -8.31 15.94
N PHE A 56 0.66 -8.24 14.82
CA PHE A 56 0.81 -7.08 13.94
C PHE A 56 0.56 -7.56 12.50
N PRO A 57 0.37 -6.64 11.54
CA PRO A 57 0.26 -7.00 10.13
C PRO A 57 1.56 -7.65 9.63
N THR A 58 1.46 -8.79 8.95
CA THR A 58 2.58 -9.46 8.30
C THR A 58 2.43 -9.41 6.78
N ASP A 59 3.54 -9.52 6.06
CA ASP A 59 3.57 -9.58 4.60
C ASP A 59 2.84 -10.83 4.07
N CYS A 60 3.21 -12.00 4.58
CA CYS A 60 2.64 -13.28 4.20
C CYS A 60 2.58 -14.24 5.39
N PRO A 61 1.50 -15.10 5.49
CA PRO A 61 1.34 -15.98 6.65
C PRO A 61 2.11 -17.30 6.52
N HIS A 62 2.66 -17.63 5.35
CA HIS A 62 3.21 -18.95 5.05
C HIS A 62 4.72 -18.97 4.84
N ARG A 63 5.34 -17.88 4.38
CA ARG A 63 6.79 -17.76 4.12
C ARG A 63 7.50 -16.96 5.20
N GLU A 64 7.58 -15.65 5.04
CA GLU A 64 8.40 -14.77 5.86
C GLU A 64 7.79 -14.48 7.21
N LYS A 65 6.51 -14.17 7.28
CA LYS A 65 5.76 -13.83 8.52
C LYS A 65 6.39 -12.62 9.24
N ASN A 66 6.92 -11.69 8.47
CA ASN A 66 7.60 -10.50 8.95
C ASN A 66 6.63 -9.31 9.04
N GLY A 67 6.91 -8.38 9.93
CA GLY A 67 6.21 -7.11 10.01
C GLY A 67 6.70 -6.10 8.97
N TRP A 68 6.55 -6.43 7.69
CA TRP A 68 6.87 -5.52 6.61
C TRP A 68 5.99 -4.28 6.67
N THR A 69 6.62 -3.13 6.73
CA THR A 69 5.92 -1.86 6.95
C THR A 69 5.20 -1.36 5.71
N GLY A 70 5.72 -1.69 4.52
CA GLY A 70 5.11 -1.36 3.23
C GLY A 70 3.74 -1.99 3.07
N ASP A 71 3.64 -3.30 3.31
CA ASP A 71 2.39 -4.07 3.21
C ASP A 71 1.31 -3.49 4.12
N ALA A 72 1.67 -3.28 5.37
CA ALA A 72 0.74 -2.69 6.34
C ALA A 72 0.36 -1.24 5.99
N SER A 73 1.29 -0.47 5.43
CA SER A 73 1.05 0.91 5.03
C SER A 73 0.07 1.00 3.88
N MET A 74 0.23 0.16 2.87
CA MET A 74 -0.65 0.12 1.71
C MET A 74 -2.02 -0.42 2.06
N SER A 75 -2.09 -1.40 2.95
CA SER A 75 -3.34 -2.02 3.43
C SER A 75 -4.07 -1.20 4.49
N ALA A 76 -3.45 -0.17 5.05
CA ALA A 76 -3.95 0.55 6.24
C ALA A 76 -5.39 1.04 6.10
N GLU A 77 -5.76 1.56 4.93
CA GLU A 77 -7.09 2.12 4.70
C GLU A 77 -8.16 1.03 4.65
N HIS A 78 -8.01 0.05 3.76
CA HIS A 78 -9.02 -0.99 3.60
C HIS A 78 -9.17 -1.87 4.84
N MET A 79 -8.07 -2.16 5.56
CA MET A 79 -8.14 -2.90 6.83
C MET A 79 -8.88 -2.10 7.90
N THR A 80 -8.67 -0.76 7.98
CA THR A 80 -9.42 0.09 8.92
C THR A 80 -10.92 0.15 8.58
N LEU A 81 -11.28 0.05 7.30
CA LEU A 81 -12.68 0.00 6.87
C LEU A 81 -13.35 -1.35 7.20
N LYS A 82 -12.60 -2.44 7.08
CA LYS A 82 -13.13 -3.81 7.26
C LYS A 82 -13.09 -4.30 8.71
N LEU A 83 -12.08 -3.91 9.48
CA LEU A 83 -11.75 -4.47 10.79
C LEU A 83 -11.50 -3.39 11.84
N ALA A 84 -11.65 -3.75 13.11
CA ALA A 84 -11.34 -2.87 14.26
C ALA A 84 -9.82 -2.82 14.51
N MET A 85 -9.11 -2.07 13.67
CA MET A 85 -7.64 -2.02 13.65
C MET A 85 -7.01 -1.08 14.68
N GLU A 86 -7.79 -0.26 15.36
CA GLU A 86 -7.33 0.85 16.21
C GLU A 86 -6.29 0.42 17.24
N LYS A 87 -6.59 -0.67 17.95
CA LYS A 87 -5.69 -1.19 18.98
C LYS A 87 -4.44 -1.83 18.36
N THR A 88 -4.61 -2.64 17.33
CA THR A 88 -3.49 -3.30 16.63
C THR A 88 -2.48 -2.26 16.11
N TYR A 89 -2.99 -1.20 15.46
CA TYR A 89 -2.14 -0.15 14.95
C TYR A 89 -1.48 0.66 16.06
N SER A 90 -2.21 1.03 17.10
CA SER A 90 -1.64 1.76 18.24
C SER A 90 -0.54 0.97 18.94
N ASP A 91 -0.74 -0.33 19.16
CA ASP A 91 0.24 -1.19 19.80
C ASP A 91 1.49 -1.38 18.92
N TRP A 92 1.30 -1.64 17.63
CA TRP A 92 2.44 -1.82 16.71
C TRP A 92 3.22 -0.52 16.46
N LEU A 93 2.55 0.62 16.42
CA LEU A 93 3.20 1.93 16.33
C LEU A 93 4.17 2.21 17.49
N ILE A 94 3.96 1.62 18.67
CA ILE A 94 4.94 1.68 19.77
C ILE A 94 6.26 1.02 19.34
N SER A 95 6.16 -0.15 18.70
CA SER A 95 7.34 -0.86 18.20
C SER A 95 8.02 -0.10 17.06
N ILE A 96 7.25 0.50 16.15
CA ILE A 96 7.76 1.30 15.02
C ILE A 96 8.52 2.53 15.53
N ARG A 97 7.95 3.26 16.51
CA ARG A 97 8.64 4.40 17.15
C ARG A 97 9.93 3.97 17.84
N GLY A 98 9.88 2.81 18.53
CA GLY A 98 11.06 2.25 19.21
C GLY A 98 12.16 1.79 18.24
N ALA A 99 11.79 1.45 17.00
CA ALA A 99 12.72 1.03 15.97
C ALA A 99 13.33 2.18 15.17
N GLN A 100 12.76 3.39 15.25
CA GLN A 100 13.28 4.57 14.56
C GLN A 100 14.70 4.93 15.07
N ASN A 101 15.68 5.02 14.18
CA ASN A 101 17.05 5.33 14.55
C ASN A 101 17.24 6.81 14.94
N GLN A 102 18.46 7.15 15.40
CA GLN A 102 18.76 8.52 15.86
C GLN A 102 18.66 9.58 14.75
N GLU A 103 18.93 9.20 13.50
CA GLU A 103 18.81 10.09 12.35
C GLU A 103 17.35 10.34 11.92
N GLY A 104 16.44 9.45 12.31
CA GLY A 104 15.03 9.53 11.95
C GLY A 104 14.58 8.51 10.90
N ALA A 105 15.49 7.64 10.42
CA ALA A 105 15.13 6.55 9.50
C ALA A 105 14.29 5.48 10.19
N LEU A 106 13.44 4.82 9.42
CA LEU A 106 12.64 3.67 9.84
C LEU A 106 13.16 2.40 9.15
N PRO A 107 13.14 1.23 9.81
CA PRO A 107 13.44 -0.03 9.14
C PRO A 107 12.21 -0.51 8.35
N GLY A 108 12.43 -1.24 7.27
CA GLY A 108 11.36 -1.80 6.45
C GLY A 108 10.57 -2.93 7.12
N ILE A 109 11.14 -3.56 8.16
CA ILE A 109 10.53 -4.64 8.95
C ILE A 109 10.55 -4.27 10.43
N VAL A 110 9.42 -4.41 11.11
CA VAL A 110 9.33 -4.18 12.56
C VAL A 110 8.56 -5.30 13.25
N PRO A 111 9.21 -6.06 14.16
CA PRO A 111 10.64 -6.00 14.53
C PRO A 111 11.58 -6.32 13.37
N THR A 112 12.78 -5.72 13.37
CA THR A 112 13.70 -5.78 12.22
C THR A 112 14.26 -7.16 11.92
N ALA A 113 14.24 -8.08 12.86
CA ALA A 113 14.69 -9.46 12.73
C ALA A 113 16.09 -9.65 12.08
N GLY A 114 16.97 -8.65 12.21
CA GLY A 114 18.31 -8.66 11.64
C GLY A 114 18.47 -7.96 10.28
N TRP A 115 17.38 -7.55 9.64
CA TRP A 115 17.42 -6.78 8.37
C TRP A 115 17.93 -5.34 8.55
N GLY A 116 17.65 -4.73 9.71
CA GLY A 116 18.13 -3.37 10.03
C GLY A 116 17.58 -2.30 9.09
N PHE A 117 18.49 -1.42 8.62
CA PHE A 117 18.17 -0.27 7.76
C PHE A 117 18.86 -0.34 6.39
N GLU A 118 19.50 -1.45 6.06
CA GLU A 118 20.33 -1.56 4.85
C GLU A 118 19.50 -1.88 3.61
N TRP A 119 18.36 -2.51 3.81
CA TRP A 119 17.46 -2.91 2.72
C TRP A 119 16.02 -3.01 3.20
N GLY A 120 15.08 -2.84 2.27
CA GLY A 120 13.65 -3.04 2.53
C GLY A 120 12.95 -1.83 3.16
N ASN A 121 13.64 -0.69 3.31
CA ASN A 121 13.08 0.57 3.78
C ASN A 121 12.91 1.56 2.61
N GLY A 122 12.51 2.77 2.93
CA GLY A 122 12.30 3.86 1.98
C GLY A 122 10.85 4.32 1.95
N PRO A 123 10.55 5.40 1.23
CA PRO A 123 9.34 6.20 1.42
C PRO A 123 8.04 5.42 1.42
N ILE A 124 7.84 4.45 0.52
CA ILE A 124 6.59 3.68 0.46
C ILE A 124 6.42 2.83 1.73
N TRP A 125 7.49 2.16 2.18
CA TRP A 125 7.49 1.37 3.42
C TRP A 125 7.39 2.27 4.65
N ASP A 126 8.20 3.31 4.70
CA ASP A 126 8.27 4.25 5.81
C ASP A 126 6.96 5.06 5.98
N SER A 127 6.12 5.13 4.94
CA SER A 127 4.81 5.79 4.98
C SER A 127 3.86 5.17 6.01
N VAL A 128 4.18 3.99 6.57
CA VAL A 128 3.48 3.36 7.69
C VAL A 128 3.34 4.31 8.87
N ALA A 129 4.37 5.12 9.15
CA ALA A 129 4.37 6.12 10.22
C ALA A 129 3.31 7.22 10.05
N PHE A 130 2.80 7.39 8.84
CA PHE A 130 1.77 8.37 8.48
C PHE A 130 0.42 7.71 8.18
N ASN A 131 0.41 6.61 7.42
CA ASN A 131 -0.82 5.98 6.96
C ASN A 131 -1.61 5.35 8.12
N LEU A 132 -0.97 4.64 9.04
CA LEU A 132 -1.67 4.05 10.18
C LEU A 132 -2.35 5.12 11.06
N PRO A 133 -1.65 6.18 11.52
CA PRO A 133 -2.31 7.25 12.27
C PRO A 133 -3.36 8.00 11.46
N TYR A 134 -3.07 8.27 10.17
CA TYR A 134 -3.97 9.04 9.32
C TYR A 134 -5.32 8.35 9.11
N TYR A 135 -5.33 7.07 8.75
CA TYR A 135 -6.57 6.35 8.50
C TYR A 135 -7.33 6.04 9.79
N THR A 136 -6.62 5.75 10.88
CA THR A 136 -7.26 5.63 12.21
C THR A 136 -7.92 6.94 12.61
N TYR A 137 -7.24 8.07 12.48
CA TYR A 137 -7.85 9.37 12.74
C TYR A 137 -9.02 9.66 11.79
N ARG A 138 -8.85 9.45 10.50
CA ARG A 138 -9.85 9.76 9.47
C ARG A 138 -11.17 9.03 9.70
N TYR A 139 -11.10 7.75 10.04
CA TYR A 139 -12.28 6.89 10.14
C TYR A 139 -12.80 6.68 11.56
N ARG A 140 -11.99 6.97 12.57
CA ARG A 140 -12.37 6.78 13.99
C ARG A 140 -12.29 8.06 14.84
N GLY A 141 -11.77 9.14 14.30
CA GLY A 141 -11.62 10.40 15.02
C GLY A 141 -10.55 10.38 16.13
N ASP A 142 -9.70 9.35 16.17
CA ASP A 142 -8.69 9.19 17.22
C ASP A 142 -7.55 10.20 17.05
N LYS A 143 -7.62 11.27 17.82
CA LYS A 143 -6.56 12.30 17.89
C LYS A 143 -5.37 11.87 18.74
N LYS A 144 -5.55 10.91 19.64
CA LYS A 144 -4.46 10.44 20.50
C LYS A 144 -3.38 9.74 19.68
N ILE A 145 -3.77 8.95 18.67
CA ILE A 145 -2.81 8.28 17.78
C ILE A 145 -1.92 9.29 17.05
N ILE A 146 -2.43 10.48 16.72
CA ILE A 146 -1.62 11.56 16.12
C ILE A 146 -0.60 12.08 17.12
N LEU A 147 -1.06 12.44 18.34
CA LEU A 147 -0.20 13.00 19.39
C LEU A 147 0.93 12.03 19.78
N ASP A 148 0.59 10.75 19.92
CA ASP A 148 1.54 9.71 20.29
C ASP A 148 2.63 9.50 19.23
N ASN A 149 2.36 9.84 17.96
CA ASN A 149 3.26 9.56 16.83
C ASN A 149 3.82 10.82 16.14
N ALA A 150 3.45 12.01 16.61
CA ALA A 150 3.85 13.28 15.98
C ALA A 150 5.37 13.45 15.90
N GLU A 151 6.10 13.11 16.97
CA GLU A 151 7.57 13.19 16.99
C GLU A 151 8.20 12.26 15.95
N MET A 152 7.73 11.01 15.86
CA MET A 152 8.22 10.04 14.88
C MET A 152 8.01 10.57 13.45
N MET A 153 6.82 11.08 13.13
CA MET A 153 6.51 11.66 11.82
C MET A 153 7.44 12.81 11.49
N MET A 154 7.66 13.73 12.44
CA MET A 154 8.52 14.90 12.22
C MET A 154 9.98 14.50 12.05
N ARG A 155 10.51 13.60 12.88
CA ARG A 155 11.87 13.09 12.74
C ARG A 155 12.10 12.42 11.39
N TYR A 156 11.12 11.65 10.93
CA TYR A 156 11.21 11.04 9.59
C TYR A 156 11.21 12.09 8.49
N LEU A 157 10.30 13.08 8.51
CA LEU A 157 10.30 14.15 7.50
C LEU A 157 11.62 14.91 7.47
N HIS A 158 12.19 15.26 8.63
CA HIS A 158 13.52 15.89 8.68
C HIS A 158 14.58 15.01 8.05
N TYR A 159 14.63 13.72 8.40
CA TYR A 159 15.58 12.76 7.85
C TYR A 159 15.45 12.63 6.33
N VAL A 160 14.25 12.31 5.84
CA VAL A 160 14.08 12.00 4.42
C VAL A 160 14.34 13.20 3.51
N LEU A 161 14.02 14.40 3.96
CA LEU A 161 14.30 15.63 3.21
C LEU A 161 15.81 15.92 3.05
N THR A 162 16.67 15.34 3.88
CA THR A 162 18.14 15.42 3.70
C THR A 162 18.65 14.51 2.58
N LYS A 163 17.83 13.57 2.10
CA LYS A 163 18.20 12.59 1.07
C LYS A 163 17.87 13.06 -0.35
N ARG A 164 17.35 14.28 -0.51
CA ARG A 164 17.03 14.86 -1.82
C ARG A 164 18.29 15.15 -2.62
N ASP A 165 18.20 14.89 -3.92
CA ASP A 165 19.21 15.30 -4.90
C ASP A 165 19.17 16.81 -5.20
N GLU A 166 19.99 17.26 -6.13
CA GLU A 166 20.08 18.68 -6.57
C GLU A 166 18.77 19.21 -7.18
N LYS A 167 17.91 18.31 -7.69
CA LYS A 167 16.58 18.62 -8.25
C LYS A 167 15.49 18.58 -7.18
N GLY A 168 15.81 18.20 -5.96
CA GLY A 168 14.87 18.03 -4.87
C GLY A 168 14.11 16.70 -4.88
N LEU A 169 14.59 15.70 -5.64
CA LEU A 169 14.00 14.39 -5.80
C LEU A 169 14.65 13.36 -4.86
N LEU A 170 13.95 12.27 -4.58
CA LEU A 170 14.39 11.16 -3.73
C LEU A 170 14.62 9.89 -4.56
N HIS A 171 15.60 9.06 -4.13
CA HIS A 171 16.00 7.82 -4.84
C HIS A 171 16.42 6.73 -3.86
N ILE A 172 15.65 6.49 -2.80
CA ILE A 172 16.06 5.63 -1.67
C ILE A 172 15.13 4.45 -1.38
N GLY A 173 14.07 4.29 -2.16
CA GLY A 173 13.02 3.29 -1.90
C GLY A 173 13.12 2.03 -2.73
N LEU A 174 12.13 1.16 -2.54
CA LEU A 174 11.94 -0.05 -3.32
C LEU A 174 10.95 0.12 -4.49
N GLY A 175 10.36 1.30 -4.65
CA GLY A 175 9.49 1.63 -5.78
C GLY A 175 8.11 0.98 -5.75
N ASP A 176 7.50 0.92 -6.93
CA ASP A 176 6.21 0.27 -7.17
C ASP A 176 6.44 -1.24 -7.29
N TRP A 177 6.34 -1.94 -6.15
CA TRP A 177 6.76 -3.32 -5.99
C TRP A 177 5.91 -4.29 -6.79
N CYS A 178 6.55 -5.29 -7.41
CA CYS A 178 5.89 -6.38 -8.14
C CYS A 178 4.88 -5.93 -9.21
N PRO A 179 5.24 -5.03 -10.14
CA PRO A 179 4.37 -4.75 -11.27
C PRO A 179 4.17 -6.02 -12.13
N VAL A 180 3.04 -6.07 -12.81
CA VAL A 180 2.64 -7.24 -13.59
C VAL A 180 3.73 -7.68 -14.59
N GLY A 181 4.11 -8.95 -14.54
CA GLY A 181 5.12 -9.54 -15.43
C GLY A 181 6.56 -9.18 -15.10
N LYS A 182 6.81 -8.59 -13.93
CA LYS A 182 8.15 -8.21 -13.48
C LYS A 182 8.46 -8.75 -12.10
N GLY A 183 9.74 -9.01 -11.87
CA GLY A 183 10.23 -9.46 -10.57
C GLY A 183 10.52 -8.30 -9.60
N PRO A 184 10.81 -8.63 -8.34
CA PRO A 184 11.23 -7.67 -7.34
C PRO A 184 12.42 -6.83 -7.81
N GLY A 185 12.33 -5.50 -7.72
CA GLY A 185 13.39 -4.58 -8.12
C GLY A 185 13.41 -4.19 -9.61
N ASP A 186 12.48 -4.71 -10.40
CA ASP A 186 12.26 -4.29 -11.79
C ASP A 186 11.00 -3.44 -11.89
N TYR A 187 11.15 -2.14 -12.08
CA TYR A 187 10.07 -1.17 -12.02
C TYR A 187 9.82 -0.47 -13.35
N ASP A 188 8.55 -0.26 -13.70
CA ASP A 188 8.16 0.64 -14.79
C ASP A 188 8.23 2.10 -14.35
N VAL A 189 7.88 2.34 -13.09
CA VAL A 189 7.91 3.68 -12.52
C VAL A 189 9.28 4.00 -11.96
N PRO A 190 9.93 5.10 -12.38
CA PRO A 190 11.22 5.50 -11.82
C PRO A 190 11.15 5.76 -10.31
N LEU A 191 12.15 5.28 -9.55
CA LEU A 191 12.23 5.48 -8.09
C LEU A 191 12.11 6.94 -7.69
N CYS A 192 12.71 7.84 -8.47
CA CYS A 192 12.62 9.27 -8.18
C CYS A 192 11.18 9.80 -8.15
N PHE A 193 10.27 9.20 -8.93
CA PHE A 193 8.86 9.56 -8.87
C PHE A 193 8.18 8.93 -7.65
N THR A 194 8.25 7.60 -7.50
CA THR A 194 7.57 6.89 -6.41
C THR A 194 7.99 7.38 -5.03
N ASP A 195 9.27 7.56 -4.82
CA ASP A 195 9.81 8.02 -3.53
C ASP A 195 9.40 9.46 -3.24
N THR A 196 9.55 10.35 -4.22
CA THR A 196 9.25 11.77 -4.01
C THR A 196 7.75 12.01 -3.82
N VAL A 197 6.89 11.34 -4.61
CA VAL A 197 5.44 11.50 -4.49
C VAL A 197 4.91 10.87 -3.21
N CYS A 198 5.51 9.79 -2.73
CA CYS A 198 5.13 9.17 -1.46
C CYS A 198 5.45 10.09 -0.27
N VAL A 199 6.66 10.68 -0.23
CA VAL A 199 7.01 11.65 0.83
C VAL A 199 6.16 12.92 0.73
N MET A 200 5.82 13.36 -0.47
CA MET A 200 4.87 14.45 -0.68
C MET A 200 3.51 14.14 -0.02
N ASP A 201 2.97 12.94 -0.22
CA ASP A 201 1.71 12.53 0.41
C ASP A 201 1.83 12.37 1.93
N CYS A 202 2.95 11.83 2.43
CA CYS A 202 3.27 11.78 3.86
C CYS A 202 3.26 13.18 4.48
N ALA A 203 3.89 14.15 3.84
CA ALA A 203 3.91 15.53 4.29
C ALA A 203 2.51 16.15 4.31
N ARG A 204 1.69 15.92 3.25
CA ARG A 204 0.29 16.35 3.20
C ARG A 204 -0.54 15.78 4.35
N LYS A 205 -0.40 14.48 4.62
CA LYS A 205 -1.10 13.78 5.71
C LYS A 205 -0.65 14.30 7.08
N ALA A 206 0.67 14.48 7.27
CA ALA A 206 1.23 15.06 8.50
C ALA A 206 0.67 16.46 8.76
N GLY A 207 0.70 17.35 7.77
CA GLY A 207 0.15 18.70 7.90
C GLY A 207 -1.32 18.71 8.34
N ARG A 208 -2.15 17.83 7.77
CA ARG A 208 -3.55 17.67 8.16
C ARG A 208 -3.72 17.16 9.59
N MET A 209 -2.99 16.12 9.97
CA MET A 209 -3.06 15.52 11.30
C MET A 209 -2.55 16.47 12.37
N LEU A 210 -1.39 17.07 12.18
CA LEU A 210 -0.76 17.97 13.16
C LEU A 210 -1.61 19.21 13.38
N ARG A 211 -2.22 19.76 12.33
CA ARG A 211 -3.17 20.87 12.45
C ARG A 211 -4.41 20.49 13.25
N ALA A 212 -4.92 19.27 13.08
CA ALA A 212 -6.10 18.79 13.82
C ALA A 212 -5.88 18.65 15.33
N VAL A 213 -4.62 18.58 15.77
CA VAL A 213 -4.21 18.51 17.19
C VAL A 213 -3.53 19.79 17.69
N GLY A 214 -3.53 20.87 16.90
CA GLY A 214 -3.02 22.18 17.28
C GLY A 214 -1.49 22.35 17.20
N MET A 215 -0.77 21.45 16.58
CA MET A 215 0.68 21.52 16.35
C MET A 215 0.97 22.34 15.08
N THR A 216 0.74 23.66 15.17
CA THR A 216 0.72 24.57 14.00
C THR A 216 2.08 24.68 13.31
N GLU A 217 3.16 24.87 14.07
CA GLU A 217 4.51 25.02 13.51
C GLU A 217 4.96 23.76 12.74
N GLN A 218 4.68 22.58 13.31
CA GLN A 218 4.98 21.31 12.67
C GLN A 218 4.11 21.08 11.43
N ALA A 219 2.84 21.51 11.47
CA ALA A 219 1.96 21.45 10.32
C ALA A 219 2.43 22.36 9.17
N GLU A 220 2.89 23.57 9.48
CA GLU A 220 3.48 24.50 8.51
C GLU A 220 4.75 23.95 7.87
N PHE A 221 5.63 23.34 8.66
CA PHE A 221 6.81 22.65 8.12
C PHE A 221 6.41 21.54 7.12
N ALA A 222 5.42 20.73 7.46
CA ALA A 222 4.93 19.67 6.60
C ALA A 222 4.30 20.23 5.29
N ASP A 223 3.57 21.34 5.36
CA ASP A 223 3.00 22.01 4.18
C ASP A 223 4.09 22.59 3.26
N ILE A 224 5.16 23.14 3.82
CA ILE A 224 6.32 23.61 3.06
C ILE A 224 7.00 22.42 2.36
N ALA A 225 7.19 21.31 3.07
CA ALA A 225 7.76 20.09 2.49
C ALA A 225 6.88 19.57 1.33
N TYR A 226 5.56 19.47 1.53
CA TYR A 226 4.60 19.09 0.48
C TYR A 226 4.75 19.96 -0.77
N THR A 227 4.73 21.28 -0.59
CA THR A 227 4.81 22.23 -1.70
C THR A 227 6.13 22.14 -2.46
N SER A 228 7.24 21.98 -1.72
CA SER A 228 8.57 21.84 -2.30
C SER A 228 8.72 20.56 -3.12
N LEU A 229 8.25 19.42 -2.58
CA LEU A 229 8.30 18.12 -3.28
C LEU A 229 7.39 18.09 -4.50
N ARG A 230 6.17 18.63 -4.39
CA ARG A 230 5.25 18.75 -5.52
C ARG A 230 5.86 19.56 -6.66
N ARG A 231 6.52 20.68 -6.33
CA ARG A 231 7.22 21.51 -7.32
C ARG A 231 8.34 20.71 -7.99
N ALA A 232 9.19 20.02 -7.22
CA ALA A 232 10.27 19.20 -7.77
C ALA A 232 9.78 18.13 -8.75
N ILE A 233 8.67 17.44 -8.41
CA ILE A 233 8.03 16.47 -9.32
C ILE A 233 7.58 17.17 -10.60
N ARG A 234 6.84 18.25 -10.49
CA ARG A 234 6.27 18.95 -11.65
C ARG A 234 7.33 19.50 -12.59
N GLU A 235 8.43 20.05 -12.05
CA GLU A 235 9.52 20.65 -12.82
C GLU A 235 10.41 19.60 -13.51
N ASN A 236 10.51 18.38 -12.97
CA ASN A 236 11.51 17.42 -13.45
C ASN A 236 10.92 16.10 -13.99
N LEU A 237 9.67 15.75 -13.65
CA LEU A 237 9.12 14.43 -13.92
C LEU A 237 7.81 14.46 -14.72
N ILE A 238 7.31 15.64 -15.11
CA ILE A 238 6.11 15.78 -15.92
C ILE A 238 6.47 16.35 -17.29
N ASP A 239 6.03 15.67 -18.33
CA ASP A 239 6.00 16.26 -19.69
C ASP A 239 4.64 16.92 -19.91
N PHE A 240 4.63 18.24 -19.85
CA PHE A 240 3.43 19.04 -20.04
C PHE A 240 2.93 19.11 -21.49
N ASN A 241 3.73 18.70 -22.48
CA ASN A 241 3.27 18.62 -23.87
C ASN A 241 2.38 17.39 -24.10
N THR A 242 2.64 16.33 -23.36
CA THR A 242 1.90 15.07 -23.45
C THR A 242 1.04 14.80 -22.21
N MET A 243 1.13 15.61 -21.18
CA MET A 243 0.52 15.41 -19.85
C MET A 243 0.81 14.05 -19.25
N THR A 244 2.05 13.57 -19.40
CA THR A 244 2.51 12.27 -18.88
C THR A 244 3.56 12.42 -17.79
N VAL A 245 3.55 11.46 -16.87
CA VAL A 245 4.63 11.28 -15.89
C VAL A 245 5.78 10.50 -16.49
N LEU A 246 7.00 10.79 -16.09
CA LEU A 246 8.20 10.01 -16.46
C LEU A 246 7.97 8.52 -16.15
N GLY A 247 8.27 7.66 -17.12
CA GLY A 247 7.96 6.23 -17.10
C GLY A 247 6.75 5.87 -17.98
N SER A 248 5.82 6.81 -18.24
CA SER A 248 4.69 6.66 -19.16
C SER A 248 3.94 5.33 -18.99
N CYS A 249 3.51 5.03 -17.77
CA CYS A 249 2.82 3.80 -17.40
C CYS A 249 1.61 4.09 -16.51
N GLN A 250 0.73 3.11 -16.36
CA GLN A 250 -0.52 3.23 -15.59
C GLN A 250 -0.24 3.68 -14.15
N SER A 251 0.72 3.05 -13.45
CA SER A 251 1.06 3.37 -12.06
C SER A 251 1.43 4.84 -11.87
N ALA A 252 2.41 5.33 -12.64
CA ALA A 252 2.89 6.69 -12.50
C ALA A 252 1.78 7.71 -12.74
N GLN A 253 0.97 7.48 -13.78
CA GLN A 253 -0.12 8.37 -14.16
C GLN A 253 -1.24 8.38 -13.12
N ALA A 254 -1.66 7.20 -12.65
CA ALA A 254 -2.70 7.06 -11.63
C ALA A 254 -2.29 7.70 -10.29
N ILE A 255 -1.06 7.44 -9.83
CA ILE A 255 -0.52 8.03 -8.60
C ILE A 255 -0.50 9.57 -8.70
N ALA A 256 -0.03 10.12 -9.83
CA ALA A 256 0.03 11.57 -10.02
C ALA A 256 -1.34 12.24 -10.01
N LEU A 257 -2.34 11.61 -10.63
CA LEU A 257 -3.74 12.08 -10.61
C LEU A 257 -4.34 12.03 -9.21
N ALA A 258 -4.16 10.91 -8.50
CA ALA A 258 -4.70 10.70 -7.15
C ALA A 258 -4.09 11.66 -6.11
N LEU A 259 -2.82 11.99 -6.25
CA LEU A 259 -2.08 12.77 -5.27
C LEU A 259 -1.94 14.26 -5.64
N ASP A 260 -2.75 14.74 -6.56
CA ASP A 260 -2.82 16.16 -6.96
C ASP A 260 -1.48 16.71 -7.50
N VAL A 261 -0.71 15.90 -8.21
CA VAL A 261 0.50 16.37 -8.91
C VAL A 261 0.09 17.31 -10.05
N PHE A 262 -0.93 16.94 -10.82
CA PHE A 262 -1.53 17.78 -11.85
C PHE A 262 -2.42 18.88 -11.25
N GLU A 263 -2.42 20.05 -11.88
CA GLU A 263 -3.36 21.13 -11.55
C GLU A 263 -4.78 20.78 -12.06
N PRO A 264 -5.84 21.37 -11.48
CA PRO A 264 -7.21 21.07 -11.89
C PRO A 264 -7.45 21.19 -13.40
N ALA A 265 -6.83 22.15 -14.06
CA ALA A 265 -6.97 22.36 -15.51
C ALA A 265 -6.24 21.30 -16.36
N GLU A 266 -5.26 20.61 -15.79
CA GLU A 266 -4.43 19.60 -16.46
C GLU A 266 -5.03 18.18 -16.32
N LYS A 267 -5.82 17.95 -15.26
CA LYS A 267 -6.28 16.61 -14.87
C LYS A 267 -7.08 15.89 -15.96
N SER A 268 -7.90 16.59 -16.72
CA SER A 268 -8.70 15.95 -17.78
C SER A 268 -7.82 15.34 -18.87
N GLU A 269 -6.79 16.06 -19.32
CA GLU A 269 -5.86 15.55 -20.33
C GLU A 269 -4.96 14.46 -19.75
N ALA A 270 -4.45 14.65 -18.53
CA ALA A 270 -3.67 13.62 -17.84
C ALA A 270 -4.46 12.31 -17.61
N PHE A 271 -5.78 12.42 -17.35
CA PHE A 271 -6.65 11.26 -17.25
C PHE A 271 -6.86 10.56 -18.59
N THR A 272 -7.00 11.31 -19.70
CA THR A 272 -7.03 10.72 -21.04
C THR A 272 -5.78 9.88 -21.31
N ARG A 273 -4.59 10.31 -20.87
CA ARG A 273 -3.36 9.53 -21.01
C ARG A 273 -3.40 8.24 -20.18
N LEU A 274 -3.99 8.27 -18.98
CA LEU A 274 -4.17 7.03 -18.20
C LEU A 274 -5.05 6.03 -18.94
N ILE A 275 -6.15 6.47 -19.53
CA ILE A 275 -7.03 5.60 -20.34
C ILE A 275 -6.26 5.01 -21.51
N GLU A 276 -5.48 5.79 -22.26
CA GLU A 276 -4.66 5.30 -23.37
C GLU A 276 -3.65 4.22 -22.91
N PHE A 277 -3.04 4.37 -21.73
CA PHE A 277 -2.14 3.33 -21.19
C PHE A 277 -2.89 2.04 -20.82
N ILE A 278 -4.12 2.14 -20.34
CA ILE A 278 -4.95 0.98 -20.03
C ILE A 278 -5.39 0.28 -21.32
N GLU A 279 -5.82 1.01 -22.34
CA GLU A 279 -6.20 0.48 -23.66
C GLU A 279 -5.03 -0.23 -24.35
N GLN A 280 -3.80 0.29 -24.24
CA GLN A 280 -2.60 -0.35 -24.77
C GLN A 280 -2.30 -1.70 -24.13
N ARG A 281 -2.89 -1.99 -22.98
CA ARG A 281 -2.80 -3.29 -22.26
C ARG A 281 -4.08 -4.11 -22.35
N ASP A 282 -4.92 -3.87 -23.36
CA ASP A 282 -6.20 -4.56 -23.53
C ASP A 282 -7.08 -4.51 -22.27
N GLU A 283 -7.13 -3.32 -21.65
CA GLU A 283 -7.84 -3.05 -20.40
C GLU A 283 -7.43 -3.94 -19.21
N HIS A 284 -6.18 -4.45 -19.22
CA HIS A 284 -5.57 -5.02 -18.03
C HIS A 284 -4.77 -3.96 -17.29
N PHE A 285 -4.71 -4.09 -15.97
CA PHE A 285 -3.75 -3.30 -15.22
C PHE A 285 -2.34 -3.92 -15.30
N ASP A 286 -1.32 -3.06 -15.25
CA ASP A 286 0.08 -3.45 -15.25
C ASP A 286 0.86 -2.92 -14.05
N THR A 287 0.12 -2.45 -13.04
CA THR A 287 0.67 -1.76 -11.88
C THR A 287 1.34 -2.72 -10.90
N GLY A 288 2.32 -2.19 -10.15
CA GLY A 288 2.71 -2.76 -8.88
C GLY A 288 1.70 -2.41 -7.78
N PHE A 289 1.98 -2.84 -6.54
CA PHE A 289 1.01 -2.68 -5.45
C PHE A 289 0.77 -1.21 -5.07
N TYR A 290 1.75 -0.32 -5.23
CA TYR A 290 1.58 1.11 -4.97
C TYR A 290 0.69 1.78 -6.01
N GLY A 291 0.89 1.44 -7.30
CA GLY A 291 0.04 1.91 -8.40
C GLY A 291 -1.39 1.38 -8.31
N ALA A 292 -1.56 0.08 -8.01
CA ALA A 292 -2.86 -0.57 -7.85
C ALA A 292 -3.74 0.13 -6.81
N ARG A 293 -3.15 0.60 -5.72
CA ARG A 293 -3.85 1.34 -4.67
C ARG A 293 -4.62 2.56 -5.20
N TYR A 294 -4.11 3.22 -6.23
CA TYR A 294 -4.70 4.47 -6.74
C TYR A 294 -5.50 4.29 -8.02
N LEU A 295 -5.16 3.31 -8.85
CA LEU A 295 -5.72 3.14 -10.19
C LEU A 295 -7.24 3.12 -10.20
N PHE A 296 -7.86 2.23 -9.44
CA PHE A 296 -9.32 2.06 -9.46
C PHE A 296 -10.07 3.24 -8.83
N HIS A 297 -9.46 3.89 -7.84
CA HIS A 297 -10.02 5.13 -7.28
C HIS A 297 -10.01 6.26 -8.30
N VAL A 298 -8.90 6.43 -9.03
CA VAL A 298 -8.80 7.45 -10.08
C VAL A 298 -9.81 7.21 -11.19
N LEU A 299 -9.95 5.96 -11.64
CA LEU A 299 -10.96 5.63 -12.65
C LEU A 299 -12.37 6.03 -12.20
N SER A 300 -12.73 5.69 -10.96
CA SER A 300 -14.04 6.07 -10.39
C SER A 300 -14.20 7.57 -10.19
N ASP A 301 -13.16 8.25 -9.68
CA ASP A 301 -13.22 9.70 -9.42
C ASP A 301 -13.36 10.54 -10.71
N PHE A 302 -12.92 10.00 -11.83
CA PHE A 302 -13.00 10.65 -13.15
C PHE A 302 -14.13 10.12 -14.04
N GLY A 303 -15.06 9.31 -13.52
CA GLY A 303 -16.26 8.86 -14.22
C GLY A 303 -16.04 7.67 -15.16
N ALA A 304 -14.99 6.87 -14.92
CA ALA A 304 -14.72 5.61 -15.63
C ALA A 304 -14.94 4.39 -14.73
N GLU A 305 -15.96 4.42 -13.87
CA GLU A 305 -16.30 3.36 -12.94
C GLU A 305 -16.65 2.05 -13.64
N GLU A 306 -17.25 2.09 -14.82
CA GLU A 306 -17.55 0.91 -15.63
C GLU A 306 -16.26 0.20 -16.05
N LEU A 307 -15.23 0.96 -16.48
CA LEU A 307 -13.92 0.41 -16.81
C LEU A 307 -13.24 -0.18 -15.57
N ALA A 308 -13.26 0.52 -14.44
CA ALA A 308 -12.71 0.03 -13.18
C ALA A 308 -13.37 -1.30 -12.78
N TYR A 309 -14.68 -1.36 -12.86
CA TYR A 309 -15.44 -2.56 -12.57
C TYR A 309 -15.12 -3.72 -13.52
N HIS A 310 -15.04 -3.44 -14.83
CA HIS A 310 -14.63 -4.43 -15.83
C HIS A 310 -13.24 -5.00 -15.50
N MET A 311 -12.25 -4.14 -15.26
CA MET A 311 -10.87 -4.55 -14.94
C MET A 311 -10.79 -5.42 -13.68
N ILE A 312 -11.59 -5.10 -12.65
CA ILE A 312 -11.59 -5.84 -11.38
C ILE A 312 -12.24 -7.22 -11.53
N THR A 313 -13.30 -7.34 -12.34
CA THR A 313 -14.11 -8.56 -12.41
C THR A 313 -13.75 -9.48 -13.57
N ARG A 314 -12.88 -9.07 -14.50
CA ARG A 314 -12.43 -9.93 -15.60
C ARG A 314 -11.67 -11.17 -15.10
N THR A 315 -11.71 -12.28 -15.87
CA THR A 315 -11.24 -13.60 -15.42
C THR A 315 -10.08 -14.17 -16.24
N ASP A 316 -9.54 -13.39 -17.16
CA ASP A 316 -8.31 -13.69 -17.92
C ASP A 316 -7.11 -13.01 -17.23
N ALA A 317 -5.93 -13.58 -17.42
CA ALA A 317 -4.69 -13.08 -16.80
C ALA A 317 -4.16 -11.84 -17.54
N PRO A 318 -3.57 -10.88 -16.82
CA PRO A 318 -3.50 -10.76 -15.37
C PRO A 318 -4.75 -10.08 -14.78
N SER A 319 -5.38 -10.70 -13.77
CA SER A 319 -6.53 -10.10 -13.07
C SER A 319 -6.81 -10.79 -11.73
N PHE A 320 -7.49 -10.10 -10.82
CA PHE A 320 -7.96 -10.70 -9.57
C PHE A 320 -8.94 -11.85 -9.79
N GLY A 321 -9.83 -11.72 -10.79
CA GLY A 321 -10.79 -12.77 -11.14
C GLY A 321 -10.12 -14.01 -11.72
N PHE A 322 -8.96 -13.88 -12.38
CA PHE A 322 -8.16 -15.02 -12.81
C PHE A 322 -7.70 -15.86 -11.59
N TRP A 323 -7.21 -15.23 -10.52
CA TRP A 323 -6.86 -15.96 -9.29
C TRP A 323 -8.06 -16.71 -8.71
N ILE A 324 -9.21 -16.02 -8.59
CA ILE A 324 -10.43 -16.60 -8.03
C ILE A 324 -10.93 -17.79 -8.87
N LYS A 325 -10.94 -17.65 -10.19
CA LYS A 325 -11.34 -18.73 -11.13
C LYS A 325 -10.43 -19.96 -11.02
N ASN A 326 -9.15 -19.75 -10.70
CA ASN A 326 -8.18 -20.81 -10.46
C ASN A 326 -8.11 -21.28 -9.01
N GLY A 327 -9.10 -20.96 -8.19
CA GLY A 327 -9.30 -21.53 -6.86
C GLY A 327 -8.61 -20.74 -5.73
N ALA A 328 -8.19 -19.50 -5.97
CA ALA A 328 -7.64 -18.66 -4.92
C ALA A 328 -8.61 -18.49 -3.75
N THR A 329 -8.10 -18.67 -2.56
CA THR A 329 -8.82 -18.44 -1.30
C THR A 329 -8.37 -17.18 -0.58
N THR A 330 -7.25 -16.57 -1.05
CA THR A 330 -6.64 -15.33 -0.59
C THR A 330 -6.08 -14.61 -1.81
N LEU A 331 -5.67 -13.35 -1.67
CA LEU A 331 -4.93 -12.64 -2.71
C LEU A 331 -3.49 -13.14 -2.76
N TYR A 332 -2.83 -12.96 -3.91
CA TYR A 332 -1.44 -13.32 -4.15
C TYR A 332 -0.58 -12.06 -4.30
N GLU A 333 0.74 -12.21 -4.15
CA GLU A 333 1.69 -11.12 -4.31
C GLU A 333 1.96 -10.80 -5.79
N LEU A 334 1.98 -11.83 -6.64
CA LEU A 334 2.33 -11.72 -8.05
C LEU A 334 1.16 -12.13 -8.96
N PHE A 335 1.08 -11.48 -10.12
CA PHE A 335 0.16 -11.87 -11.20
C PHE A 335 0.80 -12.86 -12.18
N ASP A 336 1.92 -13.48 -11.83
CA ASP A 336 2.55 -14.52 -12.60
C ASP A 336 1.77 -15.84 -12.51
N GLU A 337 1.57 -16.51 -13.65
CA GLU A 337 0.85 -17.80 -13.74
C GLU A 337 1.51 -18.93 -12.93
N GLY A 338 2.79 -18.77 -12.58
CA GLY A 338 3.59 -19.76 -11.83
C GLY A 338 3.47 -19.68 -10.31
N ASP A 339 3.06 -18.56 -9.73
CA ASP A 339 3.06 -18.36 -8.27
C ASP A 339 1.63 -18.32 -7.68
N LEU A 340 0.89 -19.41 -7.88
CA LEU A 340 -0.46 -19.56 -7.31
C LEU A 340 -0.46 -19.94 -5.81
N CYS A 341 0.60 -19.66 -5.07
CA CYS A 341 0.83 -20.27 -3.75
C CYS A 341 0.82 -19.32 -2.56
N GLY A 342 0.47 -18.06 -2.70
CA GLY A 342 0.68 -17.11 -1.61
C GLY A 342 -0.57 -16.36 -1.16
N ALA A 343 -0.77 -16.24 0.15
CA ALA A 343 -1.59 -15.15 0.69
C ALA A 343 -0.68 -13.93 0.87
N SER A 344 -1.01 -12.82 0.23
CA SER A 344 -0.33 -11.54 0.43
C SER A 344 -1.28 -10.53 1.04
N LEU A 345 -0.72 -9.56 1.77
CA LEU A 345 -1.45 -8.42 2.29
C LEU A 345 -1.49 -7.26 1.27
N ASN A 346 -0.68 -7.33 0.21
CA ASN A 346 -0.54 -6.30 -0.82
C ASN A 346 -1.76 -6.15 -1.71
#